data_d3ac5b12ec9313e771eb33cf22438b33
#
_entry.id   d3ac5b12ec9313e771eb33cf22438b33
#
_cell.length_a   1.000
_cell.length_b   1.000
_cell.length_c   1.000
_cell.angle_alpha   90.00
_cell.angle_beta   90.00
_cell.angle_gamma   90.00
#
_symmetry.space_group_name_H-M   'P 1'
#
loop_
_entity.id
_entity.type
_entity.pdbx_description
1 polymer ?
#
loop_
_entity_poly.entity_id
_entity_poly.type
_entity_poly.pdbx_seq_one_letter_code
_entity_poly.pdbx_strand_id
1 'polypeptide(L)'
;STLDPPATAYPEWPNVDPEELPATYKKAWLMRQSLAQEIEHYIERGWASSQSDFAVRSGIGHAVLRRWLAGTSWPSTETVASAESVLELPLWPHQNARKPHLRSKGGYDYP
;
A
#
# COMPACT_ATOMS: atom_id res chain seq x y z
N SER A 1 4.99 4.67 16.08
CA SER A 1 4.65 5.82 15.26
C SER A 1 3.89 6.85 16.08
N THR A 2 4.11 8.11 15.79
CA THR A 2 3.39 9.18 16.49
C THR A 2 2.10 9.57 15.75
N LEU A 3 1.88 9.02 14.55
CA LEU A 3 0.67 9.31 13.79
C LEU A 3 -0.41 8.28 14.08
N ASP A 4 -1.63 8.76 14.23
CA ASP A 4 -2.76 7.85 14.38
C ASP A 4 -2.95 7.01 13.13
N PRO A 5 -3.46 5.79 13.27
CA PRO A 5 -3.81 4.99 12.09
C PRO A 5 -4.79 5.75 11.19
N PRO A 6 -4.77 5.47 9.88
CA PRO A 6 -5.59 6.24 8.95
C PRO A 6 -7.07 6.32 9.31
N ALA A 7 -7.67 5.21 9.73
CA ALA A 7 -9.10 5.23 10.04
C ALA A 7 -9.41 5.98 11.32
N THR A 8 -8.43 6.12 12.21
CA THR A 8 -8.59 6.92 13.42
C THR A 8 -8.54 8.41 13.05
N ALA A 9 -7.58 8.79 12.22
CA ALA A 9 -7.44 10.18 11.80
C ALA A 9 -8.56 10.60 10.84
N TYR A 10 -9.04 9.67 10.02
CA TYR A 10 -10.05 9.94 9.00
C TYR A 10 -11.11 8.84 9.08
N PRO A 11 -12.20 9.09 9.84
CA PRO A 11 -13.19 8.03 10.07
C PRO A 11 -13.82 7.44 8.82
N GLU A 12 -13.81 8.17 7.70
CA GLU A 12 -14.39 7.64 6.47
C GLU A 12 -13.40 6.90 5.60
N TRP A 13 -12.17 6.73 6.11
CA TRP A 13 -11.14 6.02 5.38
C TRP A 13 -11.65 4.67 4.87
N PRO A 14 -11.40 4.27 3.62
CA PRO A 14 -10.56 4.96 2.63
C PRO A 14 -11.35 5.91 1.70
N ASN A 15 -12.58 6.21 2.03
CA ASN A 15 -13.45 7.03 1.19
C ASN A 15 -13.19 8.50 1.46
N VAL A 16 -11.98 8.93 1.11
CA VAL A 16 -11.54 10.31 1.29
C VAL A 16 -10.86 10.74 0.00
N ASP A 17 -10.72 12.04 -0.19
CA ASP A 17 -10.02 12.57 -1.35
C ASP A 17 -8.52 12.56 -1.05
N PRO A 18 -7.74 11.73 -1.74
CA PRO A 18 -6.32 11.64 -1.44
C PRO A 18 -5.56 12.94 -1.68
N GLU A 19 -6.08 13.82 -2.53
CA GLU A 19 -5.41 15.08 -2.79
C GLU A 19 -5.50 16.04 -1.61
N GLU A 20 -6.42 15.80 -0.69
CA GLU A 20 -6.56 16.64 0.49
C GLU A 20 -5.82 16.09 1.70
N LEU A 21 -5.15 14.95 1.54
CA LEU A 21 -4.47 14.33 2.66
C LEU A 21 -3.05 14.86 2.83
N PRO A 22 -2.57 14.97 4.08
CA PRO A 22 -1.15 15.21 4.30
C PRO A 22 -0.31 14.12 3.66
N ALA A 23 0.95 14.44 3.37
CA ALA A 23 1.81 13.58 2.56
C ALA A 23 1.87 12.13 3.05
N THR A 24 2.03 11.92 4.35
CA THR A 24 2.15 10.56 4.88
C THR A 24 0.87 9.77 4.69
N TYR A 25 -0.28 10.39 4.95
CA TYR A 25 -1.57 9.71 4.76
C TYR A 25 -1.87 9.51 3.28
N LYS A 26 -1.43 10.44 2.43
CA LYS A 26 -1.62 10.27 0.99
C LYS A 26 -0.84 9.06 0.49
N LYS A 27 0.40 8.88 0.96
CA LYS A 27 1.17 7.70 0.57
C LYS A 27 0.52 6.42 1.07
N ALA A 28 0.01 6.43 2.30
CA ALA A 28 -0.70 5.28 2.83
C ALA A 28 -1.93 4.96 1.99
N TRP A 29 -2.65 5.99 1.56
CA TRP A 29 -3.82 5.79 0.71
C TRP A 29 -3.44 5.17 -0.62
N LEU A 30 -2.37 5.66 -1.24
CA LEU A 30 -1.92 5.12 -2.53
C LEU A 30 -1.46 3.67 -2.41
N MET A 31 -0.75 3.34 -1.33
CA MET A 31 -0.32 1.96 -1.10
C MET A 31 -1.51 1.04 -0.92
N ARG A 32 -2.49 1.48 -0.13
CA ARG A 32 -3.70 0.70 0.07
C ARG A 32 -4.44 0.50 -1.24
N GLN A 33 -4.52 1.54 -2.05
CA GLN A 33 -5.19 1.46 -3.34
C GLN A 33 -4.52 0.43 -4.25
N SER A 34 -3.19 0.46 -4.32
CA SER A 34 -2.45 -0.50 -5.11
C SER A 34 -2.69 -1.93 -4.63
N LEU A 35 -2.65 -2.12 -3.32
CA LEU A 35 -2.89 -3.44 -2.75
C LEU A 35 -4.30 -3.93 -3.06
N ALA A 36 -5.29 -3.08 -2.87
CA ALA A 36 -6.68 -3.46 -3.12
C ALA A 36 -6.90 -3.83 -4.58
N GLN A 37 -6.30 -3.07 -5.50
CA GLN A 37 -6.42 -3.36 -6.92
C GLN A 37 -5.76 -4.67 -7.28
N GLU A 38 -4.62 -4.98 -6.70
CA GLU A 38 -3.95 -6.23 -7.01
C GLU A 38 -4.70 -7.42 -6.45
N ILE A 39 -5.28 -7.29 -5.28
CA ILE A 39 -6.11 -8.36 -4.74
C ILE A 39 -7.28 -8.64 -5.68
N GLU A 40 -7.93 -7.58 -6.16
CA GLU A 40 -9.04 -7.72 -7.07
C GLU A 40 -8.62 -8.41 -8.36
N HIS A 41 -7.45 -8.04 -8.89
CA HIS A 41 -6.90 -8.67 -10.09
C HIS A 41 -6.69 -10.17 -9.90
N TYR A 42 -6.12 -10.56 -8.78
CA TYR A 42 -5.86 -11.97 -8.53
C TYR A 42 -7.15 -12.76 -8.36
N ILE A 43 -8.17 -12.12 -7.79
CA ILE A 43 -9.48 -12.77 -7.68
C ILE A 43 -10.10 -12.92 -9.06
N GLU A 44 -10.04 -11.87 -9.88
CA GLU A 44 -10.61 -11.90 -11.22
C GLU A 44 -9.94 -12.95 -12.10
N ARG A 45 -8.65 -13.16 -11.91
CA ARG A 45 -7.90 -14.15 -12.69
C ARG A 45 -8.04 -15.56 -12.17
N GLY A 46 -8.73 -15.74 -11.06
CA GLY A 46 -8.94 -17.07 -10.49
C GLY A 46 -7.80 -17.60 -9.66
N TRP A 47 -6.76 -16.78 -9.39
CA TRP A 47 -5.68 -17.21 -8.52
C TRP A 47 -6.15 -17.32 -7.07
N ALA A 48 -7.07 -16.48 -6.68
CA ALA A 48 -7.67 -16.52 -5.35
C ALA A 48 -9.18 -16.39 -5.51
N SER A 49 -9.94 -17.06 -4.65
CA SER A 49 -11.40 -17.03 -4.74
C SER A 49 -12.00 -15.89 -3.94
N SER A 50 -11.25 -15.28 -3.04
CA SER A 50 -11.75 -14.22 -2.16
C SER A 50 -10.57 -13.53 -1.52
N GLN A 51 -10.86 -12.45 -0.79
CA GLN A 51 -9.83 -11.77 -0.04
C GLN A 51 -9.21 -12.69 1.02
N SER A 52 -10.04 -13.48 1.70
CA SER A 52 -9.53 -14.43 2.67
C SER A 52 -8.62 -15.46 2.02
N ASP A 53 -9.02 -15.98 0.87
CA ASP A 53 -8.21 -16.94 0.15
C ASP A 53 -6.91 -16.30 -0.34
N PHE A 54 -6.97 -15.05 -0.78
CA PHE A 54 -5.77 -14.31 -1.14
C PHE A 54 -4.81 -14.23 0.04
N ALA A 55 -5.32 -13.92 1.22
CA ALA A 55 -4.49 -13.82 2.42
C ALA A 55 -3.77 -15.14 2.71
N VAL A 56 -4.50 -16.25 2.61
CA VAL A 56 -3.91 -17.57 2.83
C VAL A 56 -2.82 -17.85 1.81
N ARG A 57 -3.12 -17.64 0.53
CA ARG A 57 -2.19 -17.99 -0.55
C ARG A 57 -0.96 -17.10 -0.54
N SER A 58 -1.13 -15.85 -0.15
CA SER A 58 -0.01 -14.89 -0.14
C SER A 58 0.83 -15.00 1.14
N GLY A 59 0.33 -15.66 2.16
CA GLY A 59 1.06 -15.75 3.42
C GLY A 59 0.97 -14.50 4.26
N ILE A 60 0.12 -13.53 3.88
CA ILE A 60 -0.01 -12.29 4.63
C ILE A 60 -1.01 -12.54 5.74
N GLY A 61 -1.28 -12.98 6.58
CA GLY A 61 -2.29 -13.18 7.59
C GLY A 61 -3.57 -12.39 7.32
N HIS A 62 -4.69 -13.06 7.38
CA HIS A 62 -5.97 -12.44 7.05
C HIS A 62 -6.27 -11.24 7.96
N ALA A 63 -5.96 -11.33 9.24
CA ALA A 63 -6.21 -10.23 10.16
C ALA A 63 -5.34 -9.02 9.83
N VAL A 64 -4.07 -9.27 9.45
CA VAL A 64 -3.16 -8.20 9.08
C VAL A 64 -3.65 -7.51 7.82
N LEU A 65 -4.05 -8.29 6.81
CA LEU A 65 -4.55 -7.74 5.56
C LEU A 65 -5.81 -6.92 5.80
N ARG A 66 -6.72 -7.44 6.61
CA ARG A 66 -7.97 -6.75 6.88
C ARG A 66 -7.72 -5.41 7.57
N ARG A 67 -6.81 -5.38 8.56
CA ARG A 67 -6.52 -4.14 9.26
C ARG A 67 -5.84 -3.12 8.35
N TRP A 68 -4.97 -3.60 7.45
CA TRP A 68 -4.31 -2.72 6.49
C TRP A 68 -5.35 -2.07 5.59
N LEU A 69 -6.23 -2.87 5.01
CA LEU A 69 -7.24 -2.35 4.08
C LEU A 69 -8.23 -1.42 4.77
N ALA A 70 -8.57 -1.70 6.02
CA ALA A 70 -9.48 -0.87 6.78
C ALA A 70 -8.81 0.38 7.35
N GLY A 71 -7.48 0.40 7.41
CA GLY A 71 -6.75 1.54 7.98
C GLY A 71 -6.78 1.60 9.49
N THR A 72 -7.08 0.48 10.16
CA THR A 72 -7.15 0.47 11.62
C THR A 72 -5.79 0.29 12.28
N SER A 73 -4.76 -0.03 11.50
CA SER A 73 -3.40 -0.05 12.01
C SER A 73 -2.46 0.18 10.84
N TRP A 74 -1.25 0.67 11.15
CA TRP A 74 -0.22 0.82 10.14
C TRP A 74 0.39 -0.54 9.84
N PRO A 75 0.58 -0.91 8.57
CA PRO A 75 1.30 -2.15 8.27
C PRO A 75 2.76 -1.98 8.64
N SER A 76 3.38 -3.05 9.11
CA SER A 76 4.80 -3.01 9.41
C SER A 76 5.60 -3.07 8.11
N THR A 77 6.87 -2.66 8.21
CA THR A 77 7.78 -2.77 7.07
C THR A 77 7.86 -4.22 6.57
N GLU A 78 7.88 -5.16 7.51
CA GLU A 78 7.91 -6.56 7.15
C GLU A 78 6.67 -6.97 6.36
N THR A 79 5.50 -6.51 6.79
CA THR A 79 4.25 -6.81 6.10
C THR A 79 4.26 -6.26 4.68
N VAL A 80 4.71 -5.01 4.52
CA VAL A 80 4.78 -4.38 3.21
C VAL A 80 5.76 -5.12 2.31
N ALA A 81 6.93 -5.48 2.85
CA ALA A 81 7.95 -6.19 2.08
C ALA A 81 7.45 -7.57 1.65
N SER A 82 6.75 -8.27 2.55
CA SER A 82 6.19 -9.58 2.21
C SER A 82 5.15 -9.46 1.10
N ALA A 83 4.30 -8.45 1.18
CA ALA A 83 3.28 -8.23 0.15
C ALA A 83 3.92 -7.92 -1.19
N GLU A 84 4.93 -7.06 -1.20
CA GLU A 84 5.62 -6.73 -2.45
C GLU A 84 6.29 -7.96 -3.06
N SER A 85 6.85 -8.82 -2.23
CA SER A 85 7.50 -10.02 -2.70
C SER A 85 6.52 -10.98 -3.37
N VAL A 86 5.35 -11.15 -2.75
CA VAL A 86 4.33 -12.05 -3.29
C VAL A 86 3.74 -11.51 -4.58
N LEU A 87 3.45 -10.23 -4.61
CA LEU A 87 2.82 -9.61 -5.77
C LEU A 87 3.82 -9.29 -6.88
N GLU A 88 5.09 -9.35 -6.57
CA GLU A 88 6.18 -9.08 -7.52
C GLU A 88 6.06 -7.68 -8.11
N LEU A 89 5.63 -6.73 -7.29
CA LEU A 89 5.56 -5.35 -7.71
C LEU A 89 5.72 -4.44 -6.50
N PRO A 90 6.17 -3.22 -6.70
CA PRO A 90 6.30 -2.28 -5.60
C PRO A 90 4.95 -1.75 -5.17
N LEU A 91 4.71 -1.72 -3.88
CA LEU A 91 3.52 -1.12 -3.32
C LEU A 91 3.77 0.30 -2.82
N TRP A 92 5.04 0.65 -2.56
CA TRP A 92 5.36 2.03 -2.26
C TRP A 92 5.12 2.86 -3.50
N PRO A 93 4.42 3.97 -3.42
CA PRO A 93 4.20 4.80 -4.60
C PRO A 93 5.54 5.31 -5.10
N HIS A 94 5.88 4.96 -6.31
CA HIS A 94 7.04 5.49 -6.92
C HIS A 94 6.59 6.62 -7.73
N GLN A 95 6.98 7.68 -7.49
CA GLN A 95 6.62 8.65 -8.27
C GLN A 95 7.53 8.71 -9.25
N ASN A 96 7.55 8.63 -9.91
CA ASN A 96 8.34 8.91 -10.83
C ASN A 96 9.30 9.57 -10.43
N ALA A 97 9.32 9.56 -9.72
CA ALA A 97 10.08 10.03 -9.41
C ALA A 97 11.29 9.86 -9.38
N ARG A 98 11.53 9.38 -9.49
CA ARG A 98 12.57 9.33 -9.50
C ARG A 98 13.11 10.06 -10.28
N LYS A 99 12.73 10.93 -10.48
CA LYS A 99 13.13 11.73 -11.12
C LYS A 99 14.02 12.34 -10.70
N PRO A 100 14.70 12.42 -10.89
CA PRO A 100 15.71 12.92 -10.47
C PRO A 100 15.84 14.17 -10.20
N HIS A 101 15.51 14.63 -9.79
CA HIS A 101 15.64 15.88 -9.63
C HIS A 101 16.37 16.03 -8.48
N LEU A 102 16.74 15.40 -8.11
CA LEU A 102 17.39 15.49 -7.22
C LEU A 102 18.64 15.12 -7.30
N ARG A 103 18.75 14.97 -7.79
CA ARG A 103 19.59 14.73 -7.91
C ARG A 103 20.29 14.99 -8.53
N SER A 104 20.29 15.04 -8.92
CA SER A 104 20.76 15.28 -9.59
C SER A 104 21.34 15.65 -9.84
N LYS A 105 21.80 15.68 -9.97
CA LYS A 105 22.30 15.88 -10.29
C LYS A 105 22.85 15.73 -10.51
N GLY A 106 23.23 15.65 -10.66
CA GLY A 106 23.65 15.24 -10.97
C GLY A 106 23.81 14.64 -10.94
N GLY A 107 23.95 14.47 -10.93
CA GLY A 107 23.91 13.72 -10.95
C GLY A 107 23.60 12.94 -10.63
N TYR A 108 23.29 12.68 -10.43
CA TYR A 108 22.78 11.90 -10.21
C TYR A 108 22.26 11.28 -10.41
N ASP A 109 22.18 11.12 -10.58
CA ASP A 109 21.39 10.62 -10.73
C ASP A 109 21.18 9.78 -10.69
N TYR A 110 21.31 9.45 -10.61
CA TYR A 110 20.92 8.77 -10.50
C TYR A 110 20.97 8.20 -10.87
N PRO A 111 21.23 7.87 -10.94
CA PRO A 111 20.90 7.39 -11.18
C PRO A 111 20.66 7.12 -11.01
#